data_277c9f33cd76a9b2a4a2c834aca5db59
#
_entry.id   277c9f33cd76a9b2a4a2c834aca5db59
#
_cell.length_a   1.000
_cell.length_b   1.000
_cell.length_c   1.000
_cell.angle_alpha   90.00
_cell.angle_beta   90.00
_cell.angle_gamma   90.00
#
_symmetry.space_group_name_H-M   'P 1'
#
loop_
_entity.id
_entity.type
_entity.pdbx_description
1 polymer ?
#
loop_
_entity_poly.entity_id
_entity_poly.type
_entity_poly.pdbx_seq_one_letter_code
_entity_poly.pdbx_strand_id
1 'polypeptide(L)'
;MASAPSEKALAEQLATVPLFSQATLKQRRTIAKLGKVLPWKEGSTPIKQGSKGAAFFLILDGAVDVIRDGQNLARLGSGDFVGEMALLRNEPRNADVVATRASTVFALGRPALAAALKAEPTMALSLLEAMANRDAVR
;
A
#
# COMPACT_ATOMS: atom_id res chain seq x y z
N MET A 1 -22.18 -2.38 -3.63
CA MET A 1 -20.81 -2.90 -3.55
C MET A 1 -19.97 -2.29 -4.64
N ALA A 2 -18.85 -1.67 -4.29
CA ALA A 2 -17.98 -1.07 -5.28
C ALA A 2 -17.30 -2.15 -6.11
N SER A 3 -17.29 -2.00 -7.43
CA SER A 3 -16.52 -2.90 -8.28
C SER A 3 -15.04 -2.52 -8.21
N ALA A 4 -14.17 -3.49 -8.47
CA ALA A 4 -12.74 -3.24 -8.50
C ALA A 4 -12.42 -2.23 -9.61
N PRO A 5 -11.48 -1.31 -9.40
CA PRO A 5 -11.05 -0.38 -10.45
C PRO A 5 -10.37 -1.13 -11.59
N SER A 6 -10.37 -0.52 -12.77
CA SER A 6 -9.58 -1.06 -13.88
C SER A 6 -8.09 -1.01 -13.55
N GLU A 7 -7.30 -1.80 -14.24
CA GLU A 7 -5.84 -1.78 -14.10
C GLU A 7 -5.29 -0.37 -14.28
N LYS A 8 -5.78 0.34 -15.30
CA LYS A 8 -5.32 1.71 -15.58
C LYS A 8 -5.69 2.66 -14.45
N ALA A 9 -6.93 2.61 -13.96
CA ALA A 9 -7.37 3.46 -12.85
C ALA A 9 -6.58 3.18 -11.59
N LEU A 10 -6.30 1.92 -11.28
CA LEU A 10 -5.49 1.53 -10.14
C LEU A 10 -4.05 2.03 -10.30
N ALA A 11 -3.47 1.90 -11.50
CA ALA A 11 -2.13 2.40 -11.77
C ALA A 11 -2.05 3.93 -11.58
N GLU A 12 -3.09 4.65 -11.95
CA GLU A 12 -3.15 6.10 -11.74
C GLU A 12 -3.21 6.44 -10.24
N GLN A 13 -3.98 5.69 -9.47
CA GLN A 13 -4.03 5.89 -8.02
C GLN A 13 -2.68 5.60 -7.36
N LEU A 14 -1.95 4.60 -7.84
CA LEU A 14 -0.63 4.27 -7.30
C LEU A 14 0.37 5.42 -7.42
N ALA A 15 0.17 6.34 -8.36
CA ALA A 15 1.03 7.51 -8.49
C ALA A 15 1.01 8.44 -7.26
N THR A 16 -0.05 8.36 -6.45
CA THR A 16 -0.17 9.17 -5.24
C THR A 16 0.59 8.57 -4.05
N VAL A 17 1.02 7.32 -4.17
CA VAL A 17 1.80 6.64 -3.13
C VAL A 17 3.26 7.06 -3.32
N PRO A 18 3.92 7.64 -2.29
CA PRO A 18 5.26 8.20 -2.45
C PRO A 18 6.28 7.23 -3.05
N LEU A 19 6.24 5.96 -2.64
CA LEU A 19 7.18 4.95 -3.17
C LEU A 19 7.06 4.78 -4.69
N PHE A 20 5.86 4.95 -5.25
CA PHE A 20 5.60 4.75 -6.67
C PHE A 20 5.46 6.04 -7.46
N SER A 21 5.71 7.19 -6.82
CA SER A 21 5.49 8.50 -7.42
C SER A 21 6.41 8.78 -8.63
N GLN A 22 7.59 8.17 -8.67
CA GLN A 22 8.54 8.33 -9.76
C GLN A 22 8.43 7.21 -10.81
N ALA A 23 7.60 6.21 -10.59
CA ALA A 23 7.40 5.14 -11.54
C ALA A 23 6.58 5.63 -12.74
N THR A 24 6.87 5.08 -13.92
CA THR A 24 6.08 5.39 -15.12
C THR A 24 4.70 4.72 -15.04
N LEU A 25 3.77 5.17 -15.87
CA LEU A 25 2.46 4.53 -15.96
C LEU A 25 2.60 3.03 -16.29
N LYS A 26 3.48 2.68 -17.22
CA LYS A 26 3.74 1.27 -17.58
C LYS A 26 4.21 0.47 -16.36
N GLN A 27 5.13 1.01 -15.58
CA GLN A 27 5.64 0.36 -14.38
C GLN A 27 4.53 0.19 -13.34
N ARG A 28 3.74 1.23 -13.11
CA ARG A 28 2.61 1.16 -12.17
C ARG A 28 1.53 0.17 -12.62
N ARG A 29 1.31 0.04 -13.94
CA ARG A 29 0.38 -0.96 -14.46
C ARG A 29 0.88 -2.37 -14.19
N THR A 30 2.18 -2.61 -14.26
CA THR A 30 2.77 -3.89 -13.90
C THR A 30 2.51 -4.20 -12.42
N ILE A 31 2.69 -3.21 -11.53
CA ILE A 31 2.37 -3.35 -10.11
C ILE A 31 0.88 -3.67 -9.93
N ALA A 32 0.02 -2.95 -10.62
CA ALA A 32 -1.43 -3.15 -10.50
C ALA A 32 -1.86 -4.57 -10.88
N LYS A 33 -1.19 -5.18 -11.84
CA LYS A 33 -1.45 -6.56 -12.25
C LYS A 33 -1.03 -7.59 -11.21
N LEU A 34 0.03 -7.31 -10.48
CA LEU A 34 0.66 -8.29 -9.58
C LEU A 34 0.12 -8.24 -8.15
N GLY A 35 -0.55 -7.18 -7.78
CA GLY A 35 -1.23 -7.09 -6.50
C GLY A 35 -2.62 -7.69 -6.56
N LYS A 36 -3.33 -7.64 -5.44
CA LYS A 36 -4.68 -8.23 -5.31
C LYS A 36 -5.63 -7.23 -4.68
N VAL A 37 -6.88 -7.25 -5.12
CA VAL A 37 -7.95 -6.50 -4.48
C VAL A 37 -8.62 -7.42 -3.46
N LEU A 38 -8.69 -6.96 -2.21
CA LEU A 38 -9.17 -7.75 -1.08
C LEU A 38 -10.24 -6.97 -0.30
N PRO A 39 -11.22 -7.69 0.29
CA PRO A 39 -12.16 -7.06 1.21
C PRO A 39 -11.60 -7.07 2.63
N TRP A 40 -11.89 -6.01 3.39
CA TRP A 40 -11.68 -5.97 4.84
C TRP A 40 -13.04 -5.78 5.51
N LYS A 41 -13.41 -6.73 6.36
CA LYS A 41 -14.68 -6.68 7.08
C LYS A 41 -14.69 -5.55 8.10
N GLU A 42 -15.85 -4.91 8.26
CA GLU A 42 -16.07 -3.98 9.35
C GLU A 42 -15.73 -4.64 10.69
N GLY A 43 -14.97 -3.92 11.52
CA GLY A 43 -14.56 -4.38 12.84
C GLY A 43 -13.36 -5.31 12.85
N SER A 44 -12.86 -5.73 11.68
CA SER A 44 -11.66 -6.57 11.62
C SER A 44 -10.40 -5.75 11.83
N THR A 45 -9.32 -6.45 12.23
CA THR A 45 -7.98 -5.88 12.41
C THR A 45 -7.03 -6.59 11.45
N PRO A 46 -7.02 -6.21 10.15
CA PRO A 46 -6.20 -6.89 9.15
C PRO A 46 -4.70 -6.79 9.42
N ILE A 47 -4.27 -5.71 10.09
CA ILE A 47 -2.88 -5.52 10.48
C ILE A 47 -2.86 -5.35 11.99
N LYS A 48 -2.00 -6.14 12.67
CA LYS A 48 -1.84 -6.09 14.12
C LYS A 48 -0.46 -5.58 14.49
N GLN A 49 -0.43 -4.66 15.45
CA GLN A 49 0.83 -4.15 16.01
C GLN A 49 1.69 -5.31 16.49
N GLY A 50 2.97 -5.25 16.18
CA GLY A 50 3.94 -6.27 16.58
C GLY A 50 3.99 -7.50 15.67
N SER A 51 3.01 -7.69 14.79
CA SER A 51 3.02 -8.81 13.85
C SER A 51 4.03 -8.55 12.73
N LYS A 52 4.47 -9.63 12.09
CA LYS A 52 5.32 -9.54 10.91
C LYS A 52 4.44 -9.46 9.68
N GLY A 53 4.83 -8.64 8.73
CA GLY A 53 4.12 -8.54 7.46
C GLY A 53 4.88 -7.65 6.50
N ALA A 54 4.86 -8.01 5.24
CA ALA A 54 5.61 -7.33 4.20
C ALA A 54 4.69 -6.86 3.07
N ALA A 55 3.43 -6.55 3.40
CA ALA A 55 2.48 -6.08 2.42
C ALA A 55 2.14 -4.61 2.63
N PHE A 56 1.97 -3.93 1.52
CA PHE A 56 1.45 -2.58 1.39
C PHE A 56 -0.04 -2.67 1.02
N PHE A 57 -0.84 -1.76 1.54
CA PHE A 57 -2.27 -1.70 1.24
C PHE A 57 -2.68 -0.28 0.85
N LEU A 58 -3.35 -0.16 -0.28
CA LEU A 58 -3.98 1.08 -0.73
C LEU A 58 -5.49 0.93 -0.52
N ILE A 59 -6.10 1.86 0.21
CA ILE A 59 -7.54 1.82 0.47
C ILE A 59 -8.25 2.34 -0.78
N LEU A 60 -9.01 1.48 -1.44
CA LEU A 60 -9.76 1.85 -2.64
C LEU A 60 -11.11 2.46 -2.26
N ASP A 61 -11.76 1.86 -1.27
CA ASP A 61 -13.02 2.32 -0.71
C ASP A 61 -13.10 1.84 0.72
N GLY A 62 -13.41 2.71 1.66
CA GLY A 62 -13.53 2.30 3.04
C GLY A 62 -13.07 3.34 4.03
N ALA A 63 -12.93 2.89 5.27
CA ALA A 63 -12.39 3.68 6.36
C ALA A 63 -11.72 2.78 7.38
N VAL A 64 -10.54 3.18 7.83
CA VAL A 64 -9.78 2.45 8.84
C VAL A 64 -9.22 3.40 9.88
N ASP A 65 -9.01 2.88 11.09
CA ASP A 65 -8.28 3.58 12.14
C ASP A 65 -6.91 2.95 12.32
N VAL A 66 -5.88 3.76 12.45
CA VAL A 66 -4.52 3.34 12.77
C VAL A 66 -4.31 3.56 14.26
N ILE A 67 -4.09 2.47 15.00
CA ILE A 67 -4.04 2.50 16.47
C ILE A 67 -2.72 1.93 16.94
N ARG A 68 -2.00 2.69 17.77
CA ARG A 68 -0.75 2.24 18.40
C ARG A 68 -0.84 2.42 19.90
N ASP A 69 -0.54 1.35 20.64
CA ASP A 69 -0.59 1.34 22.10
C ASP A 69 -1.94 1.84 22.62
N GLY A 70 -3.03 1.46 21.95
CA GLY A 70 -4.38 1.83 22.31
C GLY A 70 -4.80 3.24 21.89
N GLN A 71 -3.91 4.01 21.27
CA GLN A 71 -4.22 5.38 20.84
C GLN A 71 -4.49 5.44 19.34
N ASN A 72 -5.58 6.10 18.98
CA ASN A 72 -5.90 6.33 17.57
C ASN A 72 -4.99 7.41 17.02
N LEU A 73 -4.07 7.03 16.12
CA LEU A 73 -3.12 7.95 15.51
C LEU A 73 -3.67 8.64 14.28
N ALA A 74 -4.55 7.96 13.53
CA ALA A 74 -5.06 8.48 12.27
C ALA A 74 -6.31 7.74 11.86
N ARG A 75 -7.19 8.43 11.14
CA ARG A 75 -8.30 7.82 10.42
C ARG A 75 -8.03 7.99 8.94
N LEU A 76 -8.05 6.88 8.20
CA LEU A 76 -7.72 6.86 6.79
C LEU A 76 -8.92 6.41 5.98
N GLY A 77 -9.01 6.87 4.75
CA GLY A 77 -10.10 6.55 3.83
C GLY A 77 -9.60 6.28 2.41
N SER A 78 -10.50 6.35 1.46
CA SER A 78 -10.20 6.08 0.05
C SER A 78 -9.04 6.95 -0.45
N GLY A 79 -8.06 6.30 -1.09
CA GLY A 79 -6.85 6.95 -1.59
C GLY A 79 -5.69 6.96 -0.60
N ASP A 80 -5.94 6.69 0.68
CA ASP A 80 -4.88 6.57 1.67
C ASP A 80 -4.26 5.17 1.62
N PHE A 81 -3.07 5.03 2.21
CA PHE A 81 -2.33 3.77 2.17
C PHE A 81 -1.64 3.50 3.50
N VAL A 82 -1.32 2.23 3.73
CA VAL A 82 -0.56 1.78 4.91
C VAL A 82 0.48 0.76 4.49
N GLY A 83 1.59 0.73 5.22
CA GLY A 83 2.58 -0.31 5.06
C GLY A 83 3.51 -0.14 3.87
N GLU A 84 3.60 1.04 3.29
CA GLU A 84 4.49 1.30 2.15
C GLU A 84 5.92 0.83 2.42
N MET A 85 6.48 1.21 3.59
CA MET A 85 7.85 0.85 3.92
C MET A 85 8.02 -0.62 4.29
N ALA A 86 6.94 -1.32 4.61
CA ALA A 86 6.99 -2.76 4.88
C ALA A 86 7.43 -3.56 3.65
N LEU A 87 7.26 -3.01 2.45
CA LEU A 87 7.77 -3.62 1.23
C LEU A 87 9.30 -3.70 1.21
N LEU A 88 9.98 -2.78 1.89
CA LEU A 88 11.43 -2.64 1.86
C LEU A 88 12.11 -3.00 3.17
N ARG A 89 11.38 -2.88 4.29
CA ARG A 89 11.92 -3.13 5.62
C ARG A 89 11.33 -4.40 6.21
N ASN A 90 12.17 -5.17 6.87
CA ASN A 90 11.73 -6.38 7.57
C ASN A 90 11.56 -6.07 9.06
N GLU A 91 10.57 -5.23 9.37
CA GLU A 91 10.29 -4.78 10.73
C GLU A 91 8.87 -5.21 11.15
N PRO A 92 8.63 -5.42 12.45
CA PRO A 92 7.28 -5.65 12.94
C PRO A 92 6.38 -4.44 12.64
N ARG A 93 5.09 -4.69 12.49
CA ARG A 93 4.10 -3.63 12.32
C ARG A 93 4.08 -2.75 13.57
N ASN A 94 4.08 -1.43 13.38
CA ASN A 94 4.14 -0.48 14.47
C ASN A 94 2.77 -0.01 14.97
N ALA A 95 1.70 -0.50 14.38
CA ALA A 95 0.34 -0.13 14.75
C ALA A 95 -0.67 -1.18 14.28
N ASP A 96 -1.84 -1.19 14.93
CA ASP A 96 -3.00 -1.91 14.42
C ASP A 96 -3.66 -1.06 13.32
N VAL A 97 -4.26 -1.75 12.34
CA VAL A 97 -5.18 -1.13 11.38
C VAL A 97 -6.52 -1.82 11.53
N VAL A 98 -7.53 -1.07 11.92
CA VAL A 98 -8.88 -1.58 12.19
C VAL A 98 -9.84 -1.00 11.17
N ALA A 99 -10.55 -1.87 10.46
CA ALA A 99 -11.57 -1.40 9.51
C ALA A 99 -12.81 -0.92 10.28
N THR A 100 -13.11 0.36 10.20
CA THR A 100 -14.28 0.94 10.90
C THR A 100 -15.56 0.78 10.11
N ARG A 101 -15.45 0.41 8.83
CA ARG A 101 -16.55 -0.06 7.99
C ARG A 101 -16.02 -1.05 6.97
N ALA A 102 -16.91 -1.77 6.30
CA ALA A 102 -16.50 -2.67 5.23
C ALA A 102 -15.66 -1.90 4.22
N SER A 103 -14.49 -2.41 3.87
CA SER A 103 -13.52 -1.72 3.03
C SER A 103 -13.01 -2.63 1.93
N THR A 104 -12.55 -2.02 0.85
CA THR A 104 -11.91 -2.71 -0.27
C THR A 104 -10.52 -2.11 -0.42
N VAL A 105 -9.50 -2.97 -0.46
CA VAL A 105 -8.11 -2.53 -0.52
C VAL A 105 -7.37 -3.24 -1.67
N PHE A 106 -6.35 -2.57 -2.19
CA PHE A 106 -5.37 -3.19 -3.07
C PHE A 106 -4.16 -3.57 -2.22
N ALA A 107 -3.79 -4.84 -2.26
CA ALA A 107 -2.68 -5.38 -1.49
C ALA A 107 -1.51 -5.76 -2.40
N LEU A 108 -0.30 -5.34 -2.02
CA LEU A 108 0.92 -5.69 -2.72
C LEU A 108 1.94 -6.21 -1.71
N GLY A 109 2.32 -7.49 -1.85
CA GLY A 109 3.33 -8.09 -1.00
C GLY A 109 4.73 -7.94 -1.59
N ARG A 110 5.76 -8.22 -0.77
CA ARG A 110 7.15 -8.14 -1.23
C ARG A 110 7.44 -9.09 -2.39
N PRO A 111 6.94 -10.35 -2.42
CA PRO A 111 7.16 -11.22 -3.58
C PRO A 111 6.61 -10.65 -4.88
N ALA A 112 5.45 -10.00 -4.82
CA ALA A 112 4.86 -9.35 -5.99
C ALA A 112 5.69 -8.15 -6.45
N LEU A 113 6.22 -7.36 -5.50
CA LEU A 113 7.14 -6.26 -5.84
C LEU A 113 8.40 -6.80 -6.51
N ALA A 114 8.97 -7.90 -5.98
CA ALA A 114 10.13 -8.52 -6.59
C ALA A 114 9.85 -8.99 -8.02
N ALA A 115 8.66 -9.56 -8.26
CA ALA A 115 8.25 -9.96 -9.60
C ALA A 115 8.12 -8.75 -10.54
N ALA A 116 7.58 -7.64 -10.03
CA ALA A 116 7.47 -6.39 -10.78
C ALA A 116 8.86 -5.86 -11.19
N LEU A 117 9.82 -5.92 -10.28
CA LEU A 117 11.20 -5.49 -10.56
C LEU A 117 11.89 -6.38 -11.58
N LYS A 118 11.58 -7.67 -11.60
CA LYS A 118 12.10 -8.59 -12.63
C LYS A 118 11.50 -8.27 -14.00
N ALA A 119 10.22 -7.93 -14.05
CA ALA A 119 9.55 -7.56 -15.29
C ALA A 119 9.95 -6.18 -15.80
N GLU A 120 10.22 -5.27 -14.90
CA GLU A 120 10.56 -3.87 -15.17
C GLU A 120 11.78 -3.47 -14.34
N PRO A 121 13.00 -3.90 -14.73
CA PRO A 121 14.20 -3.66 -13.89
C PRO A 121 14.50 -2.19 -13.63
N THR A 122 14.17 -1.31 -14.57
CA THR A 122 14.40 0.12 -14.42
C THR A 122 13.55 0.74 -13.32
N MET A 123 12.50 0.05 -12.87
CA MET A 123 11.68 0.52 -11.77
C MET A 123 12.48 0.66 -10.47
N ALA A 124 13.56 -0.10 -10.30
CA ALA A 124 14.41 0.03 -9.12
C ALA A 124 14.96 1.46 -8.98
N LEU A 125 15.35 2.09 -10.08
CA LEU A 125 15.79 3.49 -10.05
C LEU A 125 14.67 4.44 -9.64
N SER A 126 13.46 4.20 -10.14
CA SER A 126 12.29 5.01 -9.78
C SER A 126 12.00 4.93 -8.28
N LEU A 127 12.12 3.74 -7.71
CA LEU A 127 11.92 3.54 -6.26
C LEU A 127 13.01 4.24 -5.45
N LEU A 128 14.26 4.14 -5.90
CA LEU A 128 15.38 4.83 -5.23
C LEU A 128 15.21 6.35 -5.28
N GLU A 129 14.78 6.90 -6.41
CA GLU A 129 14.50 8.33 -6.53
C GLU A 129 13.38 8.77 -5.57
N ALA A 130 12.32 7.98 -5.48
CA ALA A 130 11.22 8.28 -4.58
C ALA A 130 11.69 8.31 -3.12
N MET A 131 12.53 7.35 -2.75
CA MET A 131 13.10 7.28 -1.39
C MET A 131 14.02 8.46 -1.12
N ALA A 132 14.86 8.84 -2.07
CA ALA A 132 15.77 9.97 -1.93
C ALA A 132 14.99 11.28 -1.77
N ASN A 133 13.94 11.48 -2.54
CA ASN A 133 13.08 12.66 -2.43
C ASN A 133 12.38 12.72 -1.08
N ARG A 134 11.94 11.59 -0.57
CA ARG A 134 11.29 11.49 0.74
C ARG A 134 12.25 11.89 1.85
N ASP A 135 13.49 11.42 1.80
CA ASP A 135 14.50 11.73 2.80
C ASP A 135 14.91 13.21 2.74
N ALA A 136 14.95 13.79 1.55
CA ALA A 136 15.30 15.19 1.36
C ALA A 136 14.27 16.14 1.98
N VAL A 137 13.02 15.72 2.11
CA VAL A 137 11.94 16.53 2.69
C VAL A 137 11.97 16.53 4.22
N ARG A 138 12.68 15.60 4.80
CA ARG A 138 12.80 15.51 6.25
C ARG A 138 13.92 16.44 6.75
#